data_c735102db08f4044a6a1f0ead7a70907
#
_entry.id   c735102db08f4044a6a1f0ead7a70907
#
_cell.length_a   1.000
_cell.length_b   1.000
_cell.length_c   1.000
_cell.angle_alpha   90.00
_cell.angle_beta   90.00
_cell.angle_gamma   90.00
#
_symmetry.space_group_name_H-M   'P 1'
#
loop_
_entity.id
_entity.type
_entity.pdbx_description
1 polymer ?
#
loop_
_entity_poly.entity_id
_entity_poly.type
_entity_poly.pdbx_seq_one_letter_code
_entity_poly.pdbx_strand_id
1 'polypeptide(L)'
;MCSFFGVSRSGYYDFVHRFGKPEKDADLAEKIRQEQKRSHGTYGYRRMQVALAAKGTYCNPKTVLRVMKKYNLLSEIRRRRKWINMGQQLHRYENLLNRNFQSDRPNHKWVTDISYIHTKQGVLYLSMIRDLYDSSIVAYKTGTDQTINLVLDTIRMAMRKEKKRVAAELQLHSDQGFQYTSQAYFKLTQRYGITPSMSRRGNCYEMLWRKIFSLFLKQSASTDINQPHSTRPMR
;
A
#
# COMPACT_ATOMS: atom_id res chain seq x y z
N MET A 1 -34.94 -15.18 49.87
CA MET A 1 -33.84 -14.62 49.03
C MET A 1 -34.15 -14.65 47.53
N CYS A 2 -34.48 -15.81 46.91
CA CYS A 2 -34.76 -15.87 45.47
C CYS A 2 -35.93 -14.98 45.02
N SER A 3 -37.02 -14.91 45.79
CA SER A 3 -38.16 -14.02 45.49
C SER A 3 -37.79 -12.53 45.60
N PHE A 4 -36.88 -12.16 46.50
CA PHE A 4 -36.39 -10.79 46.65
C PHE A 4 -35.60 -10.32 45.44
N PHE A 5 -34.83 -11.21 44.83
CA PHE A 5 -34.04 -10.90 43.61
C PHE A 5 -34.79 -11.23 42.31
N GLY A 6 -36.06 -11.58 42.35
CA GLY A 6 -36.85 -11.92 41.15
C GLY A 6 -36.34 -13.15 40.37
N VAL A 7 -35.61 -14.07 41.03
CA VAL A 7 -35.01 -15.25 40.40
C VAL A 7 -35.77 -16.50 40.85
N SER A 8 -36.09 -17.41 39.93
CA SER A 8 -36.71 -18.68 40.26
C SER A 8 -35.72 -19.56 41.06
N ARG A 9 -36.25 -20.34 42.03
CA ARG A 9 -35.41 -21.28 42.81
C ARG A 9 -34.70 -22.28 41.92
N SER A 10 -35.38 -22.86 40.95
CA SER A 10 -34.77 -23.78 39.97
C SER A 10 -33.63 -23.13 39.21
N GLY A 11 -33.81 -21.90 38.68
CA GLY A 11 -32.78 -21.16 37.97
C GLY A 11 -31.54 -20.87 38.83
N TYR A 12 -31.73 -20.60 40.14
CA TYR A 12 -30.63 -20.42 41.06
C TYR A 12 -29.84 -21.73 41.28
N TYR A 13 -30.51 -22.84 41.56
CA TYR A 13 -29.84 -24.14 41.75
C TYR A 13 -29.20 -24.63 40.47
N ASP A 14 -29.79 -24.45 39.29
CA ASP A 14 -29.18 -24.75 38.00
C ASP A 14 -27.93 -23.92 37.75
N PHE A 15 -27.92 -22.67 38.18
CA PHE A 15 -26.74 -21.82 38.13
C PHE A 15 -25.64 -22.36 39.05
N VAL A 16 -25.96 -22.67 40.29
CA VAL A 16 -25.01 -23.23 41.28
C VAL A 16 -24.42 -24.55 40.81
N HIS A 17 -25.24 -25.46 40.26
CA HIS A 17 -24.78 -26.72 39.70
C HIS A 17 -23.88 -26.58 38.49
N ARG A 18 -24.00 -25.46 37.74
CA ARG A 18 -23.12 -25.14 36.61
C ARG A 18 -21.87 -24.38 37.06
N PHE A 19 -21.88 -23.83 38.26
CA PHE A 19 -20.76 -23.08 38.82
C PHE A 19 -19.55 -24.01 39.00
N GLY A 20 -18.45 -23.69 38.36
CA GLY A 20 -17.23 -24.53 38.36
C GLY A 20 -17.15 -25.61 37.26
N LYS A 21 -18.21 -25.85 36.49
CA LYS A 21 -18.10 -26.71 35.33
C LYS A 21 -17.45 -25.95 34.16
N PRO A 22 -16.51 -26.56 33.44
CA PRO A 22 -15.93 -25.93 32.26
C PRO A 22 -17.02 -25.58 31.25
N GLU A 23 -16.96 -24.40 30.68
CA GLU A 23 -17.94 -23.97 29.67
C GLU A 23 -17.90 -24.90 28.45
N LYS A 24 -19.07 -25.28 27.93
CA LYS A 24 -19.20 -26.15 26.73
C LYS A 24 -18.37 -25.64 25.51
N ASP A 25 -18.14 -24.34 25.46
CA ASP A 25 -17.41 -23.71 24.32
C ASP A 25 -15.90 -23.55 24.57
N ALA A 26 -15.39 -23.91 25.75
CA ALA A 26 -14.01 -23.65 26.17
C ALA A 26 -12.98 -24.38 25.25
N ASP A 27 -13.24 -25.65 24.95
CA ASP A 27 -12.36 -26.43 24.03
C ASP A 27 -12.32 -25.83 22.62
N LEU A 28 -13.49 -25.47 22.09
CA LEU A 28 -13.58 -24.83 20.77
C LEU A 28 -12.91 -23.45 20.78
N ALA A 29 -13.06 -22.69 21.85
CA ALA A 29 -12.42 -21.38 22.00
C ALA A 29 -10.90 -21.48 22.01
N GLU A 30 -10.34 -22.50 22.66
CA GLU A 30 -8.89 -22.73 22.68
C GLU A 30 -8.35 -23.11 21.31
N LYS A 31 -9.04 -24.00 20.57
CA LYS A 31 -8.70 -24.33 19.19
C LYS A 31 -8.73 -23.10 18.28
N ILE A 32 -9.75 -22.24 18.40
CA ILE A 32 -9.86 -20.97 17.67
C ILE A 32 -8.71 -20.03 18.07
N ARG A 33 -8.35 -19.94 19.35
CA ARG A 33 -7.25 -19.08 19.83
C ARG A 33 -5.92 -19.50 19.24
N GLN A 34 -5.64 -20.79 19.15
CA GLN A 34 -4.43 -21.32 18.55
C GLN A 34 -4.35 -20.98 17.07
N GLU A 35 -5.47 -21.12 16.32
CA GLU A 35 -5.49 -20.76 14.90
C GLU A 35 -5.39 -19.24 14.67
N GLN A 36 -5.99 -18.42 15.56
CA GLN A 36 -5.82 -16.96 15.49
C GLN A 36 -4.37 -16.54 15.73
N LYS A 37 -3.68 -17.14 16.69
CA LYS A 37 -2.24 -16.92 16.91
C LYS A 37 -1.44 -17.27 15.65
N ARG A 38 -1.70 -18.44 15.05
CA ARG A 38 -1.03 -18.90 13.84
C ARG A 38 -1.29 -18.00 12.63
N SER A 39 -2.52 -17.45 12.52
CA SER A 39 -2.93 -16.57 11.43
C SER A 39 -2.71 -15.08 11.74
N HIS A 40 -1.99 -14.74 12.82
CA HIS A 40 -1.78 -13.35 13.25
C HIS A 40 -3.07 -12.51 13.35
N GLY A 41 -4.15 -13.09 13.88
CA GLY A 41 -5.42 -12.41 14.08
C GLY A 41 -6.18 -12.09 12.78
N THR A 42 -5.81 -12.66 11.64
CA THR A 42 -6.39 -12.26 10.34
C THR A 42 -7.60 -13.09 9.91
N TYR A 43 -7.83 -14.25 10.54
CA TYR A 43 -8.91 -15.14 10.13
C TYR A 43 -10.27 -14.69 10.67
N GLY A 44 -11.18 -14.31 9.75
CA GLY A 44 -12.61 -14.17 10.07
C GLY A 44 -13.28 -15.55 10.22
N TYR A 45 -14.50 -15.58 10.77
CA TYR A 45 -15.21 -16.82 11.11
C TYR A 45 -15.32 -17.85 9.97
N ARG A 46 -15.46 -17.40 8.71
CA ARG A 46 -15.54 -18.31 7.55
C ARG A 46 -14.21 -19.02 7.28
N ARG A 47 -13.08 -18.28 7.30
CA ARG A 47 -11.74 -18.89 7.16
C ARG A 47 -11.39 -19.74 8.36
N MET A 48 -11.79 -19.31 9.55
CA MET A 48 -11.61 -20.07 10.79
C MET A 48 -12.33 -21.42 10.74
N GLN A 49 -13.57 -21.44 10.24
CA GLN A 49 -14.31 -22.70 10.05
C GLN A 49 -13.56 -23.67 9.13
N VAL A 50 -13.05 -23.19 8.00
CA VAL A 50 -12.27 -24.04 7.04
C VAL A 50 -10.99 -24.54 7.70
N ALA A 51 -10.27 -23.70 8.45
CA ALA A 51 -9.05 -24.09 9.15
C ALA A 51 -9.31 -25.14 10.24
N LEU A 52 -10.40 -25.03 10.98
CA LEU A 52 -10.83 -26.01 11.98
C LEU A 52 -11.26 -27.35 11.33
N ALA A 53 -11.98 -27.28 10.21
CA ALA A 53 -12.38 -28.47 9.46
C ALA A 53 -11.17 -29.25 8.93
N ALA A 54 -10.14 -28.54 8.43
CA ALA A 54 -8.88 -29.15 8.01
C ALA A 54 -8.12 -29.89 9.13
N LYS A 55 -8.42 -29.55 10.40
CA LYS A 55 -7.91 -30.21 11.61
C LYS A 55 -8.90 -31.22 12.23
N GLY A 56 -9.93 -31.61 11.49
CA GLY A 56 -10.92 -32.58 11.94
C GLY A 56 -11.99 -32.02 12.90
N THR A 57 -12.06 -30.71 13.09
CA THR A 57 -13.08 -30.09 13.96
C THR A 57 -14.16 -29.44 13.10
N TYR A 58 -15.27 -30.17 12.90
CA TYR A 58 -16.39 -29.71 12.07
C TYR A 58 -17.40 -28.94 12.91
N CYS A 59 -17.55 -27.65 12.63
CA CYS A 59 -18.47 -26.76 13.36
C CYS A 59 -19.30 -25.91 12.40
N ASN A 60 -20.52 -25.57 12.81
CA ASN A 60 -21.35 -24.64 12.06
C ASN A 60 -20.71 -23.23 12.10
N PRO A 61 -20.69 -22.47 10.97
CA PRO A 61 -20.13 -21.12 10.91
C PRO A 61 -20.72 -20.16 11.93
N LYS A 62 -22.03 -20.31 12.22
CA LYS A 62 -22.71 -19.50 13.25
C LYS A 62 -22.18 -19.79 14.65
N THR A 63 -21.86 -21.07 14.96
CA THR A 63 -21.26 -21.47 16.25
C THR A 63 -19.86 -20.88 16.39
N VAL A 64 -19.03 -20.98 15.33
CA VAL A 64 -17.68 -20.38 15.32
C VAL A 64 -17.76 -18.88 15.57
N LEU A 65 -18.66 -18.17 14.85
CA LEU A 65 -18.84 -16.72 15.05
C LEU A 65 -19.29 -16.38 16.48
N ARG A 66 -20.22 -17.15 17.06
CA ARG A 66 -20.70 -16.96 18.43
C ARG A 66 -19.56 -17.11 19.44
N VAL A 67 -18.77 -18.16 19.30
CA VAL A 67 -17.61 -18.41 20.18
C VAL A 67 -16.55 -17.33 20.00
N MET A 68 -16.21 -16.95 18.76
CA MET A 68 -15.26 -15.86 18.49
C MET A 68 -15.71 -14.54 19.12
N LYS A 69 -17.02 -14.23 19.09
CA LYS A 69 -17.55 -13.04 19.78
C LYS A 69 -17.45 -13.15 21.29
N LYS A 70 -17.87 -14.30 21.87
CA LYS A 70 -17.92 -14.53 23.31
C LYS A 70 -16.53 -14.40 23.96
N TYR A 71 -15.49 -14.93 23.29
CA TYR A 71 -14.11 -14.95 23.81
C TYR A 71 -13.21 -13.85 23.22
N ASN A 72 -13.80 -12.86 22.55
CA ASN A 72 -13.09 -11.73 21.94
C ASN A 72 -11.95 -12.16 20.97
N LEU A 73 -12.24 -13.19 20.15
CA LEU A 73 -11.31 -13.77 19.18
C LEU A 73 -11.63 -13.36 17.73
N LEU A 74 -12.33 -12.24 17.53
CA LEU A 74 -12.64 -11.73 16.20
C LEU A 74 -11.35 -11.28 15.49
N SER A 75 -11.37 -11.38 14.16
CA SER A 75 -10.23 -10.90 13.36
C SER A 75 -10.01 -9.41 13.52
N GLU A 76 -8.75 -9.00 13.59
CA GLU A 76 -8.38 -7.60 13.54
C GLU A 76 -8.67 -7.03 12.16
N ILE A 77 -9.62 -6.10 12.09
CA ILE A 77 -9.97 -5.42 10.86
C ILE A 77 -8.93 -4.34 10.64
N ARG A 78 -8.11 -4.50 9.59
CA ARG A 78 -7.19 -3.46 9.17
C ARG A 78 -7.99 -2.20 8.82
N ARG A 79 -7.86 -1.14 9.64
CA ARG A 79 -8.52 0.14 9.37
C ARG A 79 -8.06 0.65 8.01
N ARG A 80 -9.02 0.93 7.12
CA ARG A 80 -8.71 1.67 5.89
C ARG A 80 -8.13 3.02 6.30
N ARG A 81 -6.99 3.39 5.71
CA ARG A 81 -6.50 4.77 5.85
C ARG A 81 -7.59 5.70 5.37
N LYS A 82 -7.92 6.72 6.17
CA LYS A 82 -8.86 7.76 5.75
C LYS A 82 -8.33 8.36 4.45
N TRP A 83 -9.20 8.49 3.46
CA TRP A 83 -8.86 9.19 2.22
C TRP A 83 -8.59 10.65 2.57
N ILE A 84 -7.36 11.09 2.40
CA ILE A 84 -6.99 12.49 2.56
C ILE A 84 -7.31 13.16 1.22
N ASN A 85 -8.28 14.09 1.25
CA ASN A 85 -8.59 14.92 0.08
C ASN A 85 -7.45 15.94 -0.07
N MET A 86 -6.49 15.68 -0.95
CA MET A 86 -5.29 16.50 -1.12
C MET A 86 -5.53 17.72 -2.02
N GLY A 87 -6.76 18.21 -2.13
CA GLY A 87 -7.14 19.38 -2.92
C GLY A 87 -7.87 19.04 -4.22
N GLN A 88 -8.37 20.08 -4.88
CA GLN A 88 -9.04 19.95 -6.17
C GLN A 88 -7.99 19.69 -7.27
N GLN A 89 -8.29 18.75 -8.15
CA GLN A 89 -7.54 18.54 -9.40
C GLN A 89 -7.89 19.69 -10.36
N LEU A 90 -6.99 20.64 -10.54
CA LEU A 90 -7.21 21.80 -11.37
C LEU A 90 -7.06 21.50 -12.86
N HIS A 91 -6.08 20.68 -13.21
CA HIS A 91 -5.78 20.32 -14.59
C HIS A 91 -5.84 18.80 -14.79
N ARG A 92 -6.48 18.38 -15.89
CA ARG A 92 -6.48 17.00 -16.36
C ARG A 92 -6.02 16.96 -17.80
N TYR A 93 -5.17 15.99 -18.10
CA TYR A 93 -4.63 15.83 -19.44
C TYR A 93 -5.10 14.51 -20.04
N GLU A 94 -5.17 14.47 -21.37
CA GLU A 94 -5.53 13.26 -22.09
C GLU A 94 -4.42 12.21 -22.00
N ASN A 95 -4.81 10.95 -22.19
CA ASN A 95 -3.86 9.84 -22.26
C ASN A 95 -3.32 9.72 -23.69
N LEU A 96 -2.19 10.38 -23.95
CA LEU A 96 -1.56 10.36 -25.27
C LEU A 96 -0.73 9.08 -25.49
N LEU A 97 -0.27 8.40 -24.43
CA LEU A 97 0.48 7.15 -24.59
C LEU A 97 -0.37 5.99 -25.08
N ASN A 98 -1.65 5.97 -24.73
CA ASN A 98 -2.62 4.95 -25.12
C ASN A 98 -2.05 3.51 -25.15
N ARG A 99 -1.32 3.13 -24.07
CA ARG A 99 -0.61 1.83 -23.90
C ARG A 99 0.60 1.62 -24.82
N ASN A 100 1.00 2.59 -25.61
CA ASN A 100 2.23 2.52 -26.40
C ASN A 100 3.42 3.07 -25.58
N PHE A 101 4.06 2.17 -24.83
CA PHE A 101 5.21 2.50 -23.97
C PHE A 101 6.54 2.39 -24.69
N GLN A 102 6.54 2.35 -25.99
CA GLN A 102 7.74 2.40 -26.82
C GLN A 102 7.93 3.80 -27.39
N SER A 103 9.18 4.21 -27.51
CA SER A 103 9.58 5.46 -28.15
C SER A 103 10.59 5.16 -29.25
N ASP A 104 10.43 5.80 -30.40
CA ASP A 104 11.30 5.58 -31.56
C ASP A 104 12.63 6.36 -31.47
N ARG A 105 12.69 7.35 -30.58
CA ARG A 105 13.86 8.21 -30.37
C ARG A 105 14.01 8.60 -28.90
N PRO A 106 15.25 8.86 -28.44
CA PRO A 106 15.52 9.30 -27.08
C PRO A 106 14.89 10.67 -26.80
N ASN A 107 14.52 10.90 -25.55
CA ASN A 107 13.97 12.16 -25.05
C ASN A 107 12.67 12.63 -25.73
N HIS A 108 11.88 11.69 -26.27
CA HIS A 108 10.59 11.97 -26.89
C HIS A 108 9.42 11.63 -25.97
N LYS A 109 9.49 10.49 -25.27
CA LYS A 109 8.46 10.07 -24.32
C LYS A 109 9.08 9.76 -22.97
N TRP A 110 8.77 10.57 -21.99
CA TRP A 110 9.17 10.36 -20.59
C TRP A 110 8.00 9.92 -19.73
N VAL A 111 8.28 9.11 -18.74
CA VAL A 111 7.33 8.76 -17.68
C VAL A 111 7.86 9.23 -16.34
N THR A 112 6.96 9.73 -15.50
CA THR A 112 7.31 10.20 -14.16
C THR A 112 6.43 9.54 -13.10
N ASP A 113 7.03 9.26 -11.94
CA ASP A 113 6.35 8.65 -10.80
C ASP A 113 6.98 9.08 -9.47
N ILE A 114 6.18 8.99 -8.42
CA ILE A 114 6.66 9.12 -7.04
C ILE A 114 6.57 7.77 -6.35
N SER A 115 7.73 7.21 -6.01
CA SER A 115 7.84 5.95 -5.25
C SER A 115 8.05 6.22 -3.76
N TYR A 116 7.48 5.37 -2.92
CA TYR A 116 7.60 5.42 -1.46
C TYR A 116 8.62 4.38 -1.02
N ILE A 117 9.70 4.82 -0.38
CA ILE A 117 10.75 3.96 0.18
C ILE A 117 10.61 3.99 1.69
N HIS A 118 10.25 2.86 2.29
CA HIS A 118 10.16 2.74 3.74
C HIS A 118 11.55 2.48 4.32
N THR A 119 12.01 3.40 5.15
CA THR A 119 13.29 3.29 5.86
C THR A 119 13.03 3.11 7.36
N LYS A 120 14.07 2.78 8.14
CA LYS A 120 13.97 2.70 9.60
C LYS A 120 13.64 4.05 10.24
N GLN A 121 13.98 5.16 9.58
CA GLN A 121 13.77 6.53 10.05
C GLN A 121 12.44 7.15 9.56
N GLY A 122 11.70 6.47 8.67
CA GLY A 122 10.45 6.97 8.13
C GLY A 122 10.29 6.67 6.64
N VAL A 123 9.45 7.45 5.96
CA VAL A 123 9.17 7.29 4.54
C VAL A 123 9.97 8.31 3.74
N LEU A 124 10.77 7.84 2.79
CA LEU A 124 11.44 8.66 1.80
C LEU A 124 10.63 8.62 0.49
N TYR A 125 10.40 9.78 -0.08
CA TYR A 125 9.71 9.94 -1.36
C TYR A 125 10.75 10.09 -2.46
N LEU A 126 10.67 9.26 -3.49
CA LEU A 126 11.53 9.32 -4.67
C LEU A 126 10.70 9.74 -5.87
N SER A 127 10.92 10.95 -6.37
CA SER A 127 10.41 11.39 -7.67
C SER A 127 11.43 11.08 -8.74
N MET A 128 11.02 10.41 -9.82
CA MET A 128 11.91 10.05 -10.92
C MET A 128 11.28 10.30 -12.28
N ILE A 129 12.13 10.54 -13.26
CA ILE A 129 11.78 10.64 -14.68
C ILE A 129 12.61 9.61 -15.43
N ARG A 130 11.93 8.82 -16.26
CA ARG A 130 12.52 7.75 -17.08
C ARG A 130 12.18 7.97 -18.55
N ASP A 131 13.15 7.75 -19.43
CA ASP A 131 12.93 7.70 -20.87
C ASP A 131 12.33 6.33 -21.27
N LEU A 132 11.34 6.35 -22.17
CA LEU A 132 10.74 5.13 -22.70
C LEU A 132 11.53 4.54 -23.89
N TYR A 133 12.51 5.25 -24.43
CA TYR A 133 13.35 4.75 -25.50
C TYR A 133 14.32 3.66 -25.02
N ASP A 134 15.16 3.99 -24.06
CA ASP A 134 16.22 3.11 -23.54
C ASP A 134 15.99 2.68 -22.10
N SER A 135 14.89 3.12 -21.50
CA SER A 135 14.56 2.86 -20.11
C SER A 135 15.50 3.50 -19.09
N SER A 136 16.35 4.43 -19.48
CA SER A 136 17.28 5.14 -18.60
C SER A 136 16.58 6.09 -17.66
N ILE A 137 17.21 6.35 -16.51
CA ILE A 137 16.77 7.39 -15.58
C ILE A 137 17.34 8.72 -16.02
N VAL A 138 16.48 9.60 -16.50
CA VAL A 138 16.85 10.95 -16.91
C VAL A 138 17.22 11.81 -15.71
N ALA A 139 16.35 11.85 -14.71
CA ALA A 139 16.57 12.54 -13.45
C ALA A 139 15.79 11.91 -12.32
N TYR A 140 16.26 12.11 -11.08
CA TYR A 140 15.55 11.74 -9.87
C TYR A 140 15.85 12.71 -8.74
N LYS A 141 14.94 12.85 -7.79
CA LYS A 141 15.12 13.58 -6.55
C LYS A 141 14.42 12.86 -5.40
N THR A 142 15.05 12.87 -4.23
CA THR A 142 14.47 12.32 -3.00
C THR A 142 14.06 13.46 -2.06
N GLY A 143 13.07 13.19 -1.20
CA GLY A 143 12.61 14.12 -0.18
C GLY A 143 11.90 13.40 0.96
N THR A 144 11.83 14.04 2.10
CA THR A 144 11.08 13.54 3.28
C THR A 144 9.58 13.75 3.16
N ASP A 145 9.18 14.68 2.29
CA ASP A 145 7.79 15.08 2.09
C ASP A 145 7.35 14.92 0.64
N GLN A 146 6.09 14.49 0.46
CA GLN A 146 5.48 14.36 -0.86
C GLN A 146 4.92 15.72 -1.33
N THR A 147 5.80 16.63 -1.69
CA THR A 147 5.44 17.98 -2.12
C THR A 147 5.37 18.13 -3.64
N ILE A 148 4.68 19.17 -4.11
CA ILE A 148 4.67 19.58 -5.51
C ILE A 148 6.10 19.94 -5.96
N ASN A 149 6.87 20.61 -5.10
CA ASN A 149 8.22 21.06 -5.40
C ASN A 149 9.15 19.88 -5.71
N LEU A 150 8.99 18.72 -5.07
CA LEU A 150 9.77 17.52 -5.36
C LEU A 150 9.67 17.13 -6.84
N VAL A 151 8.47 17.15 -7.41
CA VAL A 151 8.22 16.84 -8.83
C VAL A 151 8.78 17.95 -9.74
N LEU A 152 8.49 19.20 -9.41
CA LEU A 152 8.93 20.34 -10.22
C LEU A 152 10.46 20.39 -10.32
N ASP A 153 11.16 20.13 -9.23
CA ASP A 153 12.61 20.11 -9.21
C ASP A 153 13.19 18.95 -10.00
N THR A 154 12.55 17.77 -9.95
CA THR A 154 12.94 16.62 -10.79
C THR A 154 12.83 16.97 -12.27
N ILE A 155 11.74 17.65 -12.68
CA ILE A 155 11.57 18.09 -14.07
C ILE A 155 12.63 19.14 -14.44
N ARG A 156 12.91 20.11 -13.58
CA ARG A 156 13.97 21.12 -13.80
C ARG A 156 15.34 20.47 -13.97
N MET A 157 15.66 19.45 -13.16
CA MET A 157 16.91 18.70 -13.27
C MET A 157 16.99 17.94 -14.59
N ALA A 158 15.92 17.25 -15.01
CA ALA A 158 15.85 16.56 -16.29
C ALA A 158 16.07 17.51 -17.46
N MET A 159 15.37 18.63 -17.47
CA MET A 159 15.48 19.64 -18.52
C MET A 159 16.85 20.31 -18.57
N ARG A 160 17.53 20.49 -17.43
CA ARG A 160 18.92 21.01 -17.41
C ARG A 160 19.89 20.02 -17.99
N LYS A 161 19.76 18.73 -17.65
CA LYS A 161 20.64 17.65 -18.11
C LYS A 161 20.52 17.42 -19.61
N GLU A 162 19.29 17.37 -20.11
CA GLU A 162 18.99 16.98 -21.50
C GLU A 162 18.71 18.17 -22.44
N LYS A 163 18.91 19.41 -21.98
CA LYS A 163 18.51 20.66 -22.68
C LYS A 163 18.80 20.68 -24.19
N LYS A 164 19.91 20.09 -24.64
CA LYS A 164 20.30 20.05 -26.05
C LYS A 164 19.75 18.85 -26.83
N ARG A 165 19.16 17.89 -26.15
CA ARG A 165 18.71 16.59 -26.70
C ARG A 165 17.21 16.37 -26.62
N VAL A 166 16.50 17.27 -25.96
CA VAL A 166 15.04 17.16 -25.81
C VAL A 166 14.38 17.37 -27.16
N ALA A 167 13.50 16.45 -27.55
CA ALA A 167 12.70 16.60 -28.75
C ALA A 167 11.74 17.79 -28.60
N ALA A 168 11.45 18.51 -29.69
CA ALA A 168 10.49 19.63 -29.69
C ALA A 168 9.10 19.22 -29.21
N GLU A 169 8.77 17.94 -29.30
CA GLU A 169 7.48 17.33 -28.92
C GLU A 169 7.61 16.37 -27.73
N LEU A 170 8.42 16.73 -26.72
CA LEU A 170 8.57 15.89 -25.53
C LEU A 170 7.23 15.67 -24.85
N GLN A 171 6.83 14.40 -24.69
CA GLN A 171 5.66 13.98 -23.92
C GLN A 171 6.10 13.52 -22.53
N LEU A 172 5.47 14.06 -21.49
CA LEU A 172 5.70 13.65 -20.10
C LEU A 172 4.42 12.99 -19.53
N HIS A 173 4.47 11.67 -19.35
CA HIS A 173 3.33 10.91 -18.86
C HIS A 173 3.40 10.68 -17.35
N SER A 174 2.29 10.94 -16.66
CA SER A 174 2.17 10.80 -15.20
C SER A 174 0.87 10.10 -14.81
N ASP A 175 0.70 9.80 -13.52
CA ASP A 175 -0.60 9.49 -12.95
C ASP A 175 -1.41 10.77 -12.69
N GLN A 176 -2.64 10.59 -12.15
CA GLN A 176 -3.51 11.70 -11.76
C GLN A 176 -3.22 12.17 -10.31
N GLY A 177 -1.98 12.08 -9.85
CA GLY A 177 -1.56 12.61 -8.57
C GLY A 177 -1.76 14.13 -8.47
N PHE A 178 -2.02 14.64 -7.26
CA PHE A 178 -2.27 16.08 -7.06
C PHE A 178 -1.08 16.96 -7.48
N GLN A 179 0.14 16.42 -7.45
CA GLN A 179 1.34 17.14 -7.88
C GLN A 179 1.29 17.47 -9.37
N TYR A 180 0.84 16.49 -10.19
CA TYR A 180 0.78 16.60 -11.64
C TYR A 180 -0.46 17.33 -12.15
N THR A 181 -1.49 17.51 -11.29
CA THR A 181 -2.71 18.26 -11.61
C THR A 181 -2.66 19.69 -11.10
N SER A 182 -1.54 20.11 -10.50
CA SER A 182 -1.37 21.44 -9.92
C SER A 182 -1.12 22.52 -10.97
N GLN A 183 -1.51 23.75 -10.66
CA GLN A 183 -1.24 24.93 -11.50
C GLN A 183 0.27 25.16 -11.72
N ALA A 184 1.10 24.83 -10.72
CA ALA A 184 2.55 24.99 -10.82
C ALA A 184 3.16 24.01 -11.83
N TYR A 185 2.65 22.78 -11.89
CA TYR A 185 3.04 21.79 -12.90
C TYR A 185 2.64 22.25 -14.30
N PHE A 186 1.40 22.71 -14.48
CA PHE A 186 0.91 23.25 -15.76
C PHE A 186 1.81 24.39 -16.27
N LYS A 187 2.10 25.41 -15.45
CA LYS A 187 2.98 26.50 -15.83
C LYS A 187 4.40 26.05 -16.20
N LEU A 188 4.93 25.03 -15.48
CA LEU A 188 6.26 24.53 -15.73
C LEU A 188 6.33 23.76 -17.06
N THR A 189 5.35 22.89 -17.34
CA THR A 189 5.29 22.13 -18.61
C THR A 189 5.14 23.05 -19.79
N GLN A 190 4.29 24.08 -19.70
CA GLN A 190 4.18 25.11 -20.74
C GLN A 190 5.49 25.85 -20.99
N ARG A 191 6.18 26.26 -19.91
CA ARG A 191 7.46 26.98 -20.01
C ARG A 191 8.54 26.19 -20.75
N TYR A 192 8.54 24.86 -20.61
CA TYR A 192 9.51 23.98 -21.24
C TYR A 192 9.02 23.38 -22.57
N GLY A 193 7.83 23.69 -23.03
CA GLY A 193 7.24 23.09 -24.23
C GLY A 193 6.97 21.59 -24.09
N ILE A 194 6.77 21.10 -22.85
CA ILE A 194 6.47 19.71 -22.59
C ILE A 194 4.97 19.46 -22.78
N THR A 195 4.60 18.43 -23.52
CA THR A 195 3.22 17.98 -23.67
C THR A 195 2.86 17.01 -22.53
N PRO A 196 2.05 17.41 -21.55
CA PRO A 196 1.66 16.52 -20.45
C PRO A 196 0.65 15.50 -20.91
N SER A 197 0.80 14.26 -20.44
CA SER A 197 -0.12 13.14 -20.65
C SER A 197 -0.43 12.45 -19.32
N MET A 198 -1.64 11.93 -19.16
CA MET A 198 -2.04 11.28 -17.90
C MET A 198 -2.70 9.94 -18.14
N SER A 199 -2.39 8.99 -17.25
CA SER A 199 -3.09 7.71 -17.20
C SER A 199 -4.56 7.89 -16.79
N ARG A 200 -5.46 7.02 -17.27
CA ARG A 200 -6.85 6.98 -16.80
C ARG A 200 -6.90 6.52 -15.35
N ARG A 201 -7.86 7.05 -14.58
CA ARG A 201 -8.03 6.69 -13.17
C ARG A 201 -8.35 5.19 -13.04
N GLY A 202 -7.55 4.48 -12.22
CA GLY A 202 -7.76 3.05 -11.95
C GLY A 202 -7.21 2.09 -13.01
N ASN A 203 -6.51 2.57 -14.04
CA ASN A 203 -5.88 1.71 -15.03
C ASN A 203 -4.56 1.13 -14.51
N CYS A 204 -4.64 -0.12 -13.98
CA CYS A 204 -3.47 -0.78 -13.38
C CYS A 204 -2.43 -1.25 -14.43
N TYR A 205 -2.79 -1.39 -15.69
CA TYR A 205 -1.84 -1.82 -16.74
C TYR A 205 -0.76 -0.77 -17.01
N GLU A 206 -1.10 0.51 -16.97
CA GLU A 206 -0.14 1.61 -17.11
C GLU A 206 0.79 1.73 -15.90
N MET A 207 0.35 1.19 -14.74
CA MET A 207 1.16 1.16 -13.52
C MET A 207 2.06 -0.06 -13.39
N LEU A 208 1.89 -1.11 -14.21
CA LEU A 208 2.63 -2.36 -14.06
C LEU A 208 4.13 -2.17 -14.32
N TRP A 209 4.51 -1.46 -15.37
CA TRP A 209 5.89 -1.11 -15.72
C TRP A 209 6.56 -0.26 -14.63
N ARG A 210 5.81 0.63 -14.02
CA ARG A 210 6.25 1.48 -12.90
C ARG A 210 6.49 0.68 -11.63
N LYS A 211 5.62 -0.31 -11.33
CA LYS A 211 5.75 -1.18 -10.16
C LYS A 211 6.98 -2.09 -10.24
N ILE A 212 7.29 -2.64 -11.39
CA ILE A 212 8.45 -3.54 -11.57
C ILE A 212 9.74 -2.79 -11.24
N PHE A 213 9.91 -1.57 -11.73
CA PHE A 213 11.10 -0.77 -11.43
C PHE A 213 11.18 -0.32 -9.97
N SER A 214 10.04 0.07 -9.37
CA SER A 214 10.01 0.43 -7.94
C SER A 214 10.30 -0.77 -7.03
N LEU A 215 9.94 -1.97 -7.44
CA LEU A 215 10.29 -3.22 -6.74
C LEU A 215 11.80 -3.49 -6.84
N PHE A 216 12.42 -3.27 -8.00
CA PHE A 216 13.87 -3.41 -8.18
C PHE A 216 14.66 -2.45 -7.27
N LEU A 217 14.28 -1.18 -7.23
CA LEU A 217 14.91 -0.19 -6.33
C LEU A 217 14.73 -0.54 -4.85
N LYS A 218 13.55 -1.04 -4.46
CA LYS A 218 13.29 -1.47 -3.08
C LYS A 218 14.13 -2.69 -2.70
N GLN A 219 14.32 -3.61 -3.62
CA GLN A 219 15.15 -4.80 -3.42
C GLN A 219 16.63 -4.44 -3.29
N SER A 220 17.16 -3.58 -4.16
CA SER A 220 18.54 -3.08 -4.10
C SER A 220 18.82 -2.30 -2.79
N ALA A 221 17.92 -1.39 -2.42
CA ALA A 221 18.06 -0.62 -1.17
C ALA A 221 17.98 -1.48 0.09
N SER A 222 17.24 -2.59 0.09
CA SER A 222 17.18 -3.52 1.22
C SER A 222 18.42 -4.41 1.34
N THR A 223 19.11 -4.66 0.25
CA THR A 223 20.35 -5.48 0.21
C THR A 223 21.54 -4.68 0.74
N ASP A 224 21.65 -3.39 0.42
CA ASP A 224 22.74 -2.52 0.91
C ASP A 224 22.65 -2.19 2.40
N ILE A 225 21.45 -2.23 2.98
CA ILE A 225 21.24 -1.94 4.42
C ILE A 225 21.65 -3.13 5.30
N ASN A 226 21.82 -4.33 4.76
CA ASN A 226 22.13 -5.56 5.50
C ASN A 226 23.60 -6.02 5.41
N GLN A 227 24.49 -5.26 4.79
CA GLN A 227 25.91 -5.56 4.90
C GLN A 227 26.47 -5.01 6.23
N PRO A 228 26.96 -5.87 7.14
CA PRO A 228 27.70 -5.40 8.31
C PRO A 228 29.01 -4.76 7.83
N HIS A 229 29.30 -3.56 8.28
CA HIS A 229 30.60 -2.92 8.09
C HIS A 229 31.70 -3.87 8.58
N SER A 230 32.37 -4.53 7.65
CA SER A 230 33.61 -5.24 7.91
C SER A 230 34.68 -4.21 8.22
N THR A 231 34.91 -3.96 9.49
CA THR A 231 36.12 -3.29 9.99
C THR A 231 37.30 -4.21 9.73
N ARG A 232 38.07 -3.96 8.68
CA ARG A 232 39.44 -4.52 8.56
C ARG A 232 40.33 -3.80 9.57
N PRO A 233 41.02 -4.51 10.44
CA PRO A 233 42.09 -3.90 11.22
C PRO A 233 43.27 -3.63 10.29
N MET A 234 43.77 -2.40 10.33
CA MET A 234 45.07 -2.07 9.77
C MET A 234 46.17 -2.81 10.53
N ARG A 235 46.99 -3.51 9.81
CA ARG A 235 48.38 -3.83 10.20
C ARG A 235 49.33 -2.98 9.38
#